data_a640c3b874e8484b056f61a5b8a0181e
#
_entry.id   a640c3b874e8484b056f61a5b8a0181e
#
_cell.length_a   1.000
_cell.length_b   1.000
_cell.length_c   1.000
_cell.angle_alpha   90.00
_cell.angle_beta   90.00
_cell.angle_gamma   90.00
#
_symmetry.space_group_name_H-M   'P 1'
#
loop_
_entity.id
_entity.type
_entity.pdbx_description
1 polymer ?
#
loop_
_entity_poly.entity_id
_entity_poly.type
_entity_poly.pdbx_seq_one_letter_code
_entity_poly.pdbx_strand_id
1 'polypeptide(L)'
;WTRVRPAAECLAQLDAAVPDWRDRQCWACGPAAMLDDVEELFEGNGLRDSLHIERFAIARTDHGGEGGTVTFSKSGKTAEIDGATTLLEAGEDLGIQMPFGCRMGICQTCVVPLAGGYVRDLRTGDERREGERIQTCISSVSGECTIDL
;
A
#
# COMPACT_ATOMS: atom_id res chain seq x y z
N TRP A 1 -10.87 -9.41 -18.71
CA TRP A 1 -10.53 -9.16 -17.29
C TRP A 1 -10.58 -10.48 -16.57
N THR A 2 -9.44 -11.03 -16.20
CA THR A 2 -9.35 -12.28 -15.42
C THR A 2 -9.75 -11.93 -13.99
N ARG A 3 -10.76 -12.65 -13.47
CA ARG A 3 -11.22 -12.46 -12.09
C ARG A 3 -10.05 -12.73 -11.14
N VAL A 4 -9.64 -11.75 -10.34
CA VAL A 4 -8.67 -11.96 -9.27
C VAL A 4 -9.29 -12.93 -8.27
N ARG A 5 -8.70 -14.11 -8.11
CA ARG A 5 -9.14 -15.09 -7.12
C ARG A 5 -8.49 -14.75 -5.76
N PRO A 6 -9.15 -15.02 -4.63
CA PRO A 6 -8.51 -14.95 -3.32
C PRO A 6 -7.24 -15.82 -3.30
N ALA A 7 -6.21 -15.37 -2.61
CA ALA A 7 -4.92 -16.09 -2.52
C ALA A 7 -5.11 -17.53 -2.04
N ALA A 8 -5.94 -17.76 -1.03
CA ALA A 8 -6.26 -19.09 -0.50
C ALA A 8 -6.86 -20.04 -1.56
N GLU A 9 -7.71 -19.55 -2.50
CA GLU A 9 -8.21 -20.39 -3.60
C GLU A 9 -7.12 -20.73 -4.60
N CYS A 10 -6.18 -19.82 -4.87
CA CYS A 10 -5.07 -20.07 -5.79
C CYS A 10 -4.10 -21.11 -5.21
N LEU A 11 -3.77 -21.01 -3.93
CA LEU A 11 -2.88 -21.95 -3.24
C LEU A 11 -3.50 -23.34 -3.11
N ALA A 12 -4.79 -23.44 -2.82
CA ALA A 12 -5.52 -24.73 -2.79
C ALA A 12 -5.54 -25.45 -4.13
N GLN A 13 -5.34 -24.75 -5.24
CA GLN A 13 -5.31 -25.32 -6.60
C GLN A 13 -3.88 -25.53 -7.14
N LEU A 14 -2.85 -25.21 -6.34
CA LEU A 14 -1.45 -25.25 -6.81
C LEU A 14 -1.04 -26.65 -7.25
N ASP A 15 -1.40 -27.69 -6.49
CA ASP A 15 -1.13 -29.10 -6.83
C ASP A 15 -1.77 -29.51 -8.17
N ALA A 16 -2.93 -28.98 -8.50
CA ALA A 16 -3.60 -29.25 -9.75
C ALA A 16 -3.05 -28.44 -10.92
N ALA A 17 -2.66 -27.19 -10.66
CA ALA A 17 -2.17 -26.25 -11.69
C ALA A 17 -0.69 -26.49 -12.05
N VAL A 18 0.13 -26.83 -11.06
CA VAL A 18 1.56 -27.08 -11.20
C VAL A 18 1.95 -28.28 -10.34
N PRO A 19 1.70 -29.52 -10.79
CA PRO A 19 1.88 -30.73 -9.98
C PRO A 19 3.29 -30.92 -9.40
N ASP A 20 4.30 -30.39 -10.07
CA ASP A 20 5.72 -30.48 -9.71
C ASP A 20 6.25 -29.20 -8.99
N TRP A 21 5.36 -28.38 -8.43
CA TRP A 21 5.77 -27.12 -7.78
C TRP A 21 6.75 -27.33 -6.61
N ARG A 22 6.68 -28.50 -5.95
CA ARG A 22 7.58 -28.84 -4.84
C ARG A 22 9.03 -29.02 -5.25
N ASP A 23 9.27 -29.32 -6.53
CA ASP A 23 10.61 -29.50 -7.10
C ASP A 23 11.15 -28.22 -7.76
N ARG A 24 10.39 -27.09 -7.68
CA ARG A 24 10.72 -25.84 -8.35
C ARG A 24 11.14 -24.77 -7.38
N GLN A 25 11.92 -23.82 -7.89
CA GLN A 25 12.12 -22.53 -7.24
C GLN A 25 10.89 -21.64 -7.50
N CYS A 26 10.43 -20.94 -6.48
CA CYS A 26 9.28 -20.06 -6.53
C CYS A 26 9.67 -18.62 -6.21
N TRP A 27 9.21 -17.68 -7.02
CA TRP A 27 9.32 -16.24 -6.76
C TRP A 27 7.92 -15.69 -6.57
N ALA A 28 7.67 -15.08 -5.42
CA ALA A 28 6.38 -14.51 -5.08
C ALA A 28 6.51 -13.03 -4.74
N CYS A 29 5.60 -12.22 -5.29
CA CYS A 29 5.42 -10.82 -4.92
C CYS A 29 3.92 -10.50 -4.94
N GLY A 30 3.48 -9.59 -4.06
CA GLY A 30 2.07 -9.23 -3.97
C GLY A 30 1.67 -8.66 -2.62
N PRO A 31 0.35 -8.62 -2.30
CA PRO A 31 -0.16 -8.20 -1.01
C PRO A 31 0.41 -9.02 0.14
N ALA A 32 0.62 -8.38 1.31
CA ALA A 32 1.25 -9.00 2.47
C ALA A 32 0.55 -10.31 2.89
N ALA A 33 -0.78 -10.30 3.01
CA ALA A 33 -1.54 -11.49 3.38
C ALA A 33 -1.35 -12.66 2.40
N MET A 34 -1.26 -12.40 1.10
CA MET A 34 -0.97 -13.44 0.10
C MET A 34 0.43 -14.01 0.29
N LEU A 35 1.41 -13.16 0.59
CA LEU A 35 2.79 -13.61 0.81
C LEU A 35 2.92 -14.40 2.10
N ASP A 36 2.17 -14.04 3.15
CA ASP A 36 2.12 -14.80 4.40
C ASP A 36 1.53 -16.20 4.17
N ASP A 37 0.44 -16.32 3.41
CA ASP A 37 -0.15 -17.62 3.03
C ASP A 37 0.84 -18.49 2.21
N VAL A 38 1.60 -17.86 1.30
CA VAL A 38 2.62 -18.56 0.50
C VAL A 38 3.78 -19.03 1.39
N GLU A 39 4.26 -18.20 2.32
CA GLU A 39 5.31 -18.59 3.27
C GLU A 39 4.86 -19.78 4.11
N GLU A 40 3.66 -19.72 4.68
CA GLU A 40 3.09 -20.83 5.48
C GLU A 40 3.00 -22.12 4.67
N LEU A 41 2.56 -22.05 3.41
CA LEU A 41 2.50 -23.21 2.52
C LEU A 41 3.88 -23.85 2.30
N PHE A 42 4.89 -23.03 1.97
CA PHE A 42 6.24 -23.53 1.69
C PHE A 42 6.95 -24.04 2.95
N GLU A 43 6.80 -23.36 4.08
CA GLU A 43 7.33 -23.78 5.38
C GLU A 43 6.69 -25.11 5.83
N GLY A 44 5.36 -25.21 5.72
CA GLY A 44 4.62 -26.44 6.07
C GLY A 44 5.00 -27.66 5.23
N ASN A 45 5.57 -27.43 4.04
CA ASN A 45 6.10 -28.51 3.17
C ASN A 45 7.63 -28.68 3.29
N GLY A 46 8.32 -27.94 4.15
CA GLY A 46 9.78 -28.01 4.32
C GLY A 46 10.57 -27.42 3.14
N LEU A 47 9.96 -26.53 2.36
CA LEU A 47 10.49 -25.96 1.11
C LEU A 47 10.86 -24.47 1.23
N ARG A 48 11.13 -23.98 2.43
CA ARG A 48 11.44 -22.57 2.66
C ARG A 48 12.59 -22.04 1.79
N ASP A 49 13.62 -22.86 1.58
CA ASP A 49 14.79 -22.51 0.76
C ASP A 49 14.48 -22.40 -0.74
N SER A 50 13.37 -22.94 -1.19
CA SER A 50 12.88 -22.86 -2.57
C SER A 50 11.98 -21.64 -2.82
N LEU A 51 11.68 -20.86 -1.78
CA LEU A 51 10.79 -19.70 -1.86
C LEU A 51 11.58 -18.40 -1.75
N HIS A 52 11.45 -17.57 -2.78
CA HIS A 52 12.00 -16.20 -2.85
C HIS A 52 10.85 -15.19 -2.82
N ILE A 53 10.78 -14.39 -1.77
CA ILE A 53 9.72 -13.38 -1.61
C ILE A 53 10.29 -12.00 -1.80
N GLU A 54 9.56 -11.20 -2.58
CA GLU A 54 9.78 -9.77 -2.70
C GLU A 54 8.59 -9.04 -2.05
N ARG A 55 8.79 -8.56 -0.82
CA ARG A 55 7.79 -7.80 -0.09
C ARG A 55 7.93 -6.32 -0.45
N PHE A 56 6.96 -5.79 -1.15
CA PHE A 56 6.82 -4.36 -1.39
C PHE A 56 6.10 -3.73 -0.20
N ALA A 57 6.72 -3.81 0.98
CA ALA A 57 6.24 -3.11 2.15
C ALA A 57 6.98 -1.78 2.28
N ILE A 58 6.24 -0.69 2.49
CA ILE A 58 6.82 0.54 2.99
C ILE A 58 7.33 0.18 4.40
N ALA A 59 8.62 0.35 4.66
CA ALA A 59 9.08 0.46 6.03
C ALA A 59 8.46 1.76 6.58
N ARG A 60 7.26 1.66 7.11
CA ARG A 60 6.66 2.74 7.90
C ARG A 60 7.50 2.81 9.16
N THR A 61 8.43 3.73 9.18
CA THR A 61 9.08 4.11 10.43
C THR A 61 8.02 4.77 11.29
N ASP A 62 8.18 4.69 12.60
CA ASP A 62 7.22 5.21 13.61
C ASP A 62 7.18 6.75 13.62
N HIS A 63 7.23 7.35 12.45
CA HIS A 63 7.14 8.80 12.21
C HIS A 63 5.68 9.26 12.01
N GLY A 64 4.72 8.44 12.47
CA GLY A 64 3.31 8.78 12.46
C GLY A 64 3.08 10.13 13.13
N GLY A 65 2.38 11.02 12.44
CA GLY A 65 1.94 12.30 13.00
C GLY A 65 0.78 12.09 13.99
N GLU A 66 0.27 13.18 14.52
CA GLU A 66 -0.92 13.16 15.39
C GLU A 66 -2.20 12.76 14.65
N GLY A 67 -2.13 12.58 13.33
CA GLY A 67 -3.29 12.39 12.48
C GLY A 67 -4.00 13.73 12.22
N GLY A 68 -5.27 13.65 11.79
CA GLY A 68 -6.10 14.81 11.58
C GLY A 68 -7.04 14.68 10.38
N THR A 69 -7.41 15.80 9.80
CA THR A 69 -8.45 15.87 8.77
C THR A 69 -7.85 16.10 7.38
N VAL A 70 -8.19 15.25 6.43
CA VAL A 70 -7.89 15.45 5.01
C VAL A 70 -9.15 15.81 4.23
N THR A 71 -9.07 16.85 3.41
CA THR A 71 -10.12 17.28 2.48
C THR A 71 -9.67 17.06 1.04
N PHE A 72 -10.50 16.37 0.26
CA PHE A 72 -10.32 16.14 -1.18
C PHE A 72 -11.14 17.20 -1.93
N SER A 73 -10.47 18.24 -2.44
CA SER A 73 -11.13 19.45 -2.92
C SER A 73 -12.11 19.23 -4.07
N LYS A 74 -11.78 18.37 -5.04
CA LYS A 74 -12.63 18.14 -6.21
C LYS A 74 -13.85 17.28 -5.90
N SER A 75 -13.72 16.33 -4.99
CA SER A 75 -14.83 15.47 -4.57
C SER A 75 -15.67 16.09 -3.45
N GLY A 76 -15.13 17.09 -2.75
CA GLY A 76 -15.73 17.70 -1.55
C GLY A 76 -15.81 16.75 -0.36
N LYS A 77 -15.12 15.61 -0.40
CA LYS A 77 -15.11 14.62 0.66
C LYS A 77 -14.01 14.90 1.67
N THR A 78 -14.28 14.54 2.93
CA THR A 78 -13.37 14.74 4.05
C THR A 78 -13.29 13.45 4.87
N ALA A 79 -12.10 13.13 5.37
CA ALA A 79 -11.88 12.04 6.31
C ALA A 79 -11.03 12.51 7.49
N GLU A 80 -11.31 11.97 8.66
CA GLU A 80 -10.42 12.04 9.81
C GLU A 80 -9.61 10.74 9.85
N ILE A 81 -8.29 10.84 9.87
CA ILE A 81 -7.38 9.71 9.84
C ILE A 81 -6.33 9.83 10.93
N ASP A 82 -5.80 8.69 11.36
CA ASP A 82 -4.66 8.64 12.26
C ASP A 82 -3.35 8.98 11.52
N GLY A 83 -2.28 9.16 12.28
CA GLY A 83 -0.97 9.51 11.72
C GLY A 83 -0.29 8.39 10.92
N ALA A 84 -0.83 7.16 10.92
CA ALA A 84 -0.28 6.01 10.22
C ALA A 84 -1.02 5.71 8.91
N THR A 85 -2.27 6.17 8.76
CA THR A 85 -3.07 6.01 7.56
C THR A 85 -2.59 6.95 6.46
N THR A 86 -2.37 6.42 5.26
CA THR A 86 -1.94 7.24 4.13
C THR A 86 -3.11 8.01 3.50
N LEU A 87 -2.82 9.13 2.86
CA LEU A 87 -3.81 9.90 2.10
C LEU A 87 -4.42 9.09 0.95
N LEU A 88 -3.66 8.14 0.39
CA LEU A 88 -4.16 7.20 -0.63
C LEU A 88 -5.22 6.28 -0.04
N GLU A 89 -4.94 5.64 1.09
CA GLU A 89 -5.90 4.77 1.79
C GLU A 89 -7.17 5.55 2.18
N ALA A 90 -7.01 6.74 2.76
CA ALA A 90 -8.15 7.60 3.11
C ALA A 90 -9.05 7.95 1.91
N GLY A 91 -8.45 8.26 0.76
CA GLY A 91 -9.21 8.53 -0.47
C GLY A 91 -9.94 7.29 -0.99
N GLU A 92 -9.27 6.14 -0.97
CA GLU A 92 -9.86 4.85 -1.38
C GLU A 92 -11.05 4.45 -0.48
N ASP A 93 -10.92 4.59 0.83
CA ASP A 93 -11.98 4.31 1.80
C ASP A 93 -13.21 5.21 1.59
N LEU A 94 -13.01 6.44 1.15
CA LEU A 94 -14.08 7.34 0.73
C LEU A 94 -14.64 7.02 -0.66
N GLY A 95 -14.10 6.02 -1.36
CA GLY A 95 -14.50 5.66 -2.72
C GLY A 95 -14.09 6.69 -3.77
N ILE A 96 -13.01 7.42 -3.53
CA ILE A 96 -12.41 8.33 -4.51
C ILE A 96 -11.47 7.53 -5.39
N GLN A 97 -11.52 7.74 -6.71
CA GLN A 97 -10.54 7.16 -7.63
C GLN A 97 -9.20 7.87 -7.50
N MET A 98 -8.37 7.36 -6.60
CA MET A 98 -7.03 7.89 -6.37
C MET A 98 -6.05 7.42 -7.45
N PRO A 99 -5.16 8.29 -7.95
CA PRO A 99 -4.04 7.82 -8.78
C PRO A 99 -3.05 7.04 -7.92
N PHE A 100 -2.75 5.80 -8.31
CA PHE A 100 -1.76 4.98 -7.62
C PHE A 100 -1.02 4.04 -8.58
N GLY A 101 0.14 3.55 -8.13
CA GLY A 101 0.96 2.55 -8.83
C GLY A 101 1.61 1.61 -7.82
N CYS A 102 2.90 1.81 -7.52
CA CYS A 102 3.67 0.91 -6.65
C CYS A 102 3.28 0.94 -5.16
N ARG A 103 2.57 1.95 -4.68
CA ARG A 103 2.21 2.20 -3.27
C ARG A 103 3.41 2.29 -2.30
N MET A 104 4.62 2.53 -2.83
CA MET A 104 5.88 2.53 -2.06
C MET A 104 6.66 3.85 -2.18
N GLY A 105 6.07 4.86 -2.80
CA GLY A 105 6.74 6.14 -3.00
C GLY A 105 7.85 6.14 -4.06
N ILE A 106 7.89 5.17 -4.98
CA ILE A 106 8.94 5.03 -6.00
C ILE A 106 8.47 5.53 -7.36
N CYS A 107 7.32 5.05 -7.85
CA CYS A 107 6.86 5.27 -9.23
C CYS A 107 6.30 6.67 -9.50
N GLN A 108 6.02 7.44 -8.47
CA GLN A 108 5.46 8.80 -8.52
C GLN A 108 4.08 8.93 -9.18
N THR A 109 3.40 7.84 -9.47
CA THR A 109 2.05 7.86 -10.08
C THR A 109 1.01 8.53 -9.19
N CYS A 110 1.19 8.46 -7.86
CA CYS A 110 0.29 9.02 -6.85
C CYS A 110 0.61 10.47 -6.48
N VAL A 111 1.43 11.18 -7.27
CA VAL A 111 1.83 12.55 -6.95
C VAL A 111 0.72 13.53 -7.28
N VAL A 112 0.26 14.27 -6.25
CA VAL A 112 -0.79 15.30 -6.35
C VAL A 112 -0.32 16.61 -5.73
N PRO A 113 -0.92 17.77 -6.08
CA PRO A 113 -0.67 19.03 -5.39
C PRO A 113 -1.27 19.02 -3.97
N LEU A 114 -0.53 19.53 -3.00
CA LEU A 114 -1.02 19.86 -1.68
C LEU A 114 -1.56 21.30 -1.73
N ALA A 115 -2.89 21.42 -1.68
CA ALA A 115 -3.59 22.70 -1.85
C ALA A 115 -3.70 23.49 -0.55
N GLY A 116 -3.47 22.85 0.61
CA GLY A 116 -3.49 23.52 1.90
C GLY A 116 -2.99 22.61 3.02
N GLY A 117 -2.48 23.21 4.08
CA GLY A 117 -2.05 22.52 5.30
C GLY A 117 -0.72 21.78 5.19
N TYR A 118 -0.59 20.72 6.00
CA TYR A 118 0.66 19.99 6.18
C TYR A 118 0.43 18.48 6.09
N VAL A 119 1.42 17.80 5.51
CA VAL A 119 1.48 16.34 5.50
C VAL A 119 2.88 15.87 5.86
N ARG A 120 2.98 14.65 6.35
CA ARG A 120 4.26 14.02 6.71
C ARG A 120 4.52 12.81 5.84
N ASP A 121 5.74 12.69 5.30
CA ASP A 121 6.23 11.47 4.64
C ASP A 121 6.49 10.39 5.71
N LEU A 122 5.78 9.28 5.63
CA LEU A 122 5.84 8.20 6.62
C LEU A 122 7.15 7.37 6.57
N ARG A 123 7.98 7.59 5.56
CA ARG A 123 9.28 6.91 5.43
C ARG A 123 10.41 7.71 6.06
N THR A 124 10.38 9.04 5.89
CA THR A 124 11.48 9.93 6.28
C THR A 124 11.13 10.79 7.49
N GLY A 125 9.84 11.00 7.75
CA GLY A 125 9.35 11.94 8.75
C GLY A 125 9.34 13.40 8.26
N ASP A 126 9.73 13.67 7.01
CA ASP A 126 9.76 15.01 6.46
C ASP A 126 8.35 15.58 6.34
N GLU A 127 8.21 16.85 6.69
CA GLU A 127 6.97 17.59 6.48
C GLU A 127 6.95 18.25 5.11
N ARG A 128 5.78 18.20 4.47
CA ARG A 128 5.45 18.91 3.24
C ARG A 128 4.32 19.89 3.52
N ARG A 129 4.34 21.03 2.82
CA ARG A 129 3.40 22.13 3.04
C ARG A 129 2.68 22.52 1.76
N GLU A 130 1.69 23.35 1.92
CA GLU A 130 0.93 23.97 0.83
C GLU A 130 1.84 24.44 -0.32
N GLY A 131 1.42 24.15 -1.57
CA GLY A 131 2.14 24.46 -2.79
C GLY A 131 3.13 23.41 -3.24
N GLU A 132 3.46 22.43 -2.41
CA GLU A 132 4.31 21.31 -2.77
C GLU A 132 3.51 20.19 -3.43
N ARG A 133 4.22 19.31 -4.13
CA ARG A 133 3.65 18.05 -4.66
C ARG A 133 4.01 16.92 -3.72
N ILE A 134 3.02 16.10 -3.40
CA ILE A 134 3.14 15.01 -2.42
C ILE A 134 2.79 13.66 -3.04
N GLN A 135 3.38 12.61 -2.53
CA GLN A 135 3.03 11.22 -2.89
C GLN A 135 2.01 10.69 -1.88
N THR A 136 0.75 10.59 -2.29
CA THR A 136 -0.35 10.20 -1.38
C THR A 136 -0.17 8.83 -0.75
N CYS A 137 0.56 7.91 -1.41
CA CYS A 137 0.76 6.54 -0.91
C CYS A 137 1.77 6.43 0.26
N ILE A 138 2.50 7.50 0.56
CA ILE A 138 3.51 7.53 1.64
C ILE A 138 3.36 8.75 2.53
N SER A 139 2.34 9.56 2.32
CA SER A 139 2.08 10.76 3.11
C SER A 139 0.83 10.56 3.97
N SER A 140 0.90 11.01 5.22
CA SER A 140 -0.24 11.13 6.13
C SER A 140 -0.46 12.59 6.53
N VAL A 141 -1.65 12.90 7.03
CA VAL A 141 -1.98 14.24 7.49
C VAL A 141 -1.24 14.58 8.80
N SER A 142 -0.88 15.85 8.94
CA SER A 142 -0.34 16.42 10.18
C SER A 142 -1.21 17.62 10.56
N GLY A 143 -2.29 17.36 11.29
CA GLY A 143 -3.33 18.32 11.62
C GLY A 143 -4.43 18.41 10.55
N GLU A 144 -4.40 19.41 9.69
CA GLU A 144 -5.37 19.58 8.60
C GLU A 144 -4.64 19.70 7.26
N CYS A 145 -5.18 19.04 6.23
CA CYS A 145 -4.68 19.23 4.88
C CYS A 145 -5.80 19.20 3.81
N THR A 146 -5.52 19.85 2.68
CA THR A 146 -6.37 19.81 1.49
C THR A 146 -5.54 19.38 0.30
N ILE A 147 -6.00 18.37 -0.42
CA ILE A 147 -5.37 17.91 -1.66
C ILE A 147 -6.25 18.17 -2.87
N ASP A 148 -5.63 18.57 -3.97
CA ASP A 148 -6.33 18.93 -5.21
C ASP A 148 -6.65 17.67 -6.03
N LEU A 149 -7.70 16.95 -5.55
CA LEU A 149 -8.13 15.68 -6.13
C LEU A 149 -9.63 15.48 -5.95
#